data_d70891f422b78a5bfa5d8362d466b727
#
_entry.id   d70891f422b78a5bfa5d8362d466b727
#
_cell.length_a   1.000
_cell.length_b   1.000
_cell.length_c   1.000
_cell.angle_alpha   90.00
_cell.angle_beta   90.00
_cell.angle_gamma   90.00
#
_symmetry.space_group_name_H-M   'P 1'
#
loop_
_entity.id
_entity.type
_entity.pdbx_description
1 polymer ?
#
loop_
_entity_poly.entity_id
_entity_poly.type
_entity_poly.pdbx_seq_one_letter_code
_entity_poly.pdbx_strand_id
1 'polypeptide(L)'
;MYSAEDHTFVVCAYKKSEYLEECIQSLRNQTVMSTIIITTSTPNPFIEELARKYQCQFYVNDGIGGIANYWNFGLQNAKTKLATIAHQDDIYCAEYTEKMLEAINGVKAPLIFFSDYGELRNRERVTNTELLKIKRIMLLPLRMKGLSSKRWIRRRILSFGSPISCPTVTYCLTNLQKPVFAQHYRGGVDWEAWEKISRRKGDFVYSSQVLMYHRIHDASETSAIIKDSVRTEEDYEMFCKFWPKPIAKIIARMYRKSQQSNEL
;
A
#
# COMPACT_ATOMS: atom_id res chain seq x y z
N MET A 1 20.04 -11.05 7.06
CA MET A 1 19.39 -11.27 5.77
C MET A 1 17.97 -11.72 6.07
N TYR A 2 16.98 -11.23 5.36
CA TYR A 2 15.57 -11.63 5.52
C TYR A 2 15.28 -12.85 4.65
N SER A 3 14.41 -13.74 5.13
CA SER A 3 13.91 -14.93 4.42
C SER A 3 12.37 -14.87 4.31
N ALA A 4 11.78 -15.86 3.66
CA ALA A 4 10.32 -15.99 3.57
C ALA A 4 9.65 -16.12 4.94
N GLU A 5 10.31 -16.74 5.91
CA GLU A 5 9.83 -16.88 7.29
C GLU A 5 9.74 -15.55 8.04
N ASP A 6 10.48 -14.54 7.58
CA ASP A 6 10.45 -13.19 8.13
C ASP A 6 9.30 -12.33 7.55
N HIS A 7 8.47 -12.85 6.63
CA HIS A 7 7.43 -12.09 5.93
C HIS A 7 6.03 -12.67 6.14
N THR A 8 5.05 -11.77 6.32
CA THR A 8 3.62 -12.08 6.42
C THR A 8 2.81 -11.21 5.45
N PHE A 9 1.96 -11.82 4.65
CA PHE A 9 0.85 -11.14 3.99
C PHE A 9 -0.31 -10.98 4.98
N VAL A 10 -0.77 -9.75 5.17
CA VAL A 10 -1.93 -9.41 5.97
C VAL A 10 -3.09 -9.08 5.03
N VAL A 11 -3.98 -10.02 4.82
CA VAL A 11 -5.17 -9.81 3.99
C VAL A 11 -6.22 -9.09 4.85
N CYS A 12 -6.51 -7.84 4.47
CA CYS A 12 -7.53 -7.03 5.13
C CYS A 12 -8.89 -7.28 4.49
N ALA A 13 -9.68 -8.18 5.06
CA ALA A 13 -11.01 -8.55 4.57
C ALA A 13 -12.10 -7.66 5.21
N TYR A 14 -13.04 -7.18 4.39
CA TYR A 14 -14.16 -6.36 4.81
C TYR A 14 -15.44 -6.77 4.10
N LYS A 15 -16.48 -7.11 4.87
CA LYS A 15 -17.74 -7.65 4.36
C LYS A 15 -17.52 -8.89 3.46
N LYS A 16 -18.51 -9.23 2.64
CA LYS A 16 -18.41 -10.29 1.64
C LYS A 16 -17.87 -9.67 0.34
N SER A 17 -16.66 -10.08 -0.08
CA SER A 17 -16.07 -9.68 -1.36
C SER A 17 -15.89 -10.90 -2.24
N GLU A 18 -16.39 -10.86 -3.45
CA GLU A 18 -16.22 -11.92 -4.46
C GLU A 18 -14.74 -12.10 -4.87
N TYR A 19 -13.90 -11.10 -4.63
CA TYR A 19 -12.49 -11.09 -5.02
C TYR A 19 -11.55 -11.67 -3.95
N LEU A 20 -12.03 -11.85 -2.70
CA LEU A 20 -11.19 -12.26 -1.58
C LEU A 20 -10.50 -13.60 -1.84
N GLU A 21 -11.21 -14.55 -2.43
CA GLU A 21 -10.64 -15.88 -2.73
C GLU A 21 -9.52 -15.78 -3.76
N GLU A 22 -9.72 -15.01 -4.83
CA GLU A 22 -8.72 -14.78 -5.89
C GLU A 22 -7.46 -14.09 -5.32
N CYS A 23 -7.63 -13.12 -4.42
CA CYS A 23 -6.53 -12.51 -3.70
C CYS A 23 -5.73 -13.57 -2.92
N ILE A 24 -6.38 -14.35 -2.06
CA ILE A 24 -5.71 -15.40 -1.26
C ILE A 24 -4.98 -16.41 -2.16
N GLN A 25 -5.60 -16.84 -3.26
CA GLN A 25 -4.98 -17.75 -4.22
C GLN A 25 -3.71 -17.15 -4.83
N SER A 26 -3.71 -15.87 -5.19
CA SER A 26 -2.53 -15.19 -5.73
C SER A 26 -1.37 -15.16 -4.73
N LEU A 27 -1.68 -15.03 -3.43
CA LEU A 27 -0.69 -15.06 -2.35
C LEU A 27 -0.19 -16.49 -2.04
N ARG A 28 -1.02 -17.50 -2.25
CA ARG A 28 -0.62 -18.92 -2.14
C ARG A 28 0.24 -19.40 -3.29
N ASN A 29 0.11 -18.76 -4.45
CA ASN A 29 0.85 -19.11 -5.66
C ASN A 29 2.18 -18.36 -5.80
N GLN A 30 2.74 -17.84 -4.72
CA GLN A 30 4.06 -17.20 -4.74
C GLN A 30 5.18 -18.21 -4.98
N THR A 31 6.19 -17.86 -5.79
CA THR A 31 7.42 -18.66 -5.98
C THR A 31 8.17 -18.89 -4.68
N VAL A 32 8.09 -17.91 -3.78
CA VAL A 32 8.64 -17.99 -2.42
C VAL A 32 7.48 -17.79 -1.43
N MET A 33 7.12 -18.87 -0.73
CA MET A 33 5.95 -18.91 0.15
C MET A 33 6.19 -18.12 1.44
N SER A 34 5.23 -17.28 1.81
CA SER A 34 5.20 -16.55 3.08
C SER A 34 3.97 -16.91 3.91
N THR A 35 3.98 -16.56 5.18
CA THR A 35 2.79 -16.65 6.03
C THR A 35 1.69 -15.74 5.51
N ILE A 36 0.44 -16.22 5.53
CA ILE A 36 -0.75 -15.44 5.21
C ILE A 36 -1.65 -15.43 6.44
N ILE A 37 -2.05 -14.23 6.86
CA ILE A 37 -3.09 -14.05 7.88
C ILE A 37 -4.25 -13.25 7.28
N ILE A 38 -5.45 -13.49 7.78
CA ILE A 38 -6.65 -12.73 7.41
C ILE A 38 -7.09 -11.94 8.62
N THR A 39 -7.31 -10.63 8.44
CA THR A 39 -7.86 -9.74 9.46
C THR A 39 -9.16 -9.14 8.97
N THR A 40 -10.16 -8.99 9.84
CA THR A 40 -11.44 -8.39 9.49
C THR A 40 -12.06 -7.64 10.66
N SER A 41 -12.84 -6.60 10.37
CA SER A 41 -13.74 -5.94 11.33
C SER A 41 -15.20 -6.31 11.10
N THR A 42 -15.48 -7.14 10.11
CA THR A 42 -16.82 -7.59 9.72
C THR A 42 -16.83 -9.11 9.55
N PRO A 43 -16.59 -9.87 10.66
CA PRO A 43 -16.55 -11.32 10.60
C PRO A 43 -17.86 -11.87 10.03
N ASN A 44 -17.75 -12.85 9.15
CA ASN A 44 -18.91 -13.52 8.57
C ASN A 44 -18.51 -14.92 8.09
N PRO A 45 -19.48 -15.85 7.91
CA PRO A 45 -19.21 -17.25 7.54
C PRO A 45 -18.38 -17.41 6.26
N PHE A 46 -18.52 -16.51 5.29
CA PHE A 46 -17.76 -16.55 4.03
C PHE A 46 -16.26 -16.32 4.26
N ILE A 47 -15.89 -15.29 5.03
CA ILE A 47 -14.47 -15.01 5.34
C ILE A 47 -13.87 -16.14 6.18
N GLU A 48 -14.64 -16.64 7.19
CA GLU A 48 -14.20 -17.73 8.06
C GLU A 48 -13.97 -19.04 7.30
N GLU A 49 -14.87 -19.35 6.33
CA GLU A 49 -14.71 -20.51 5.47
C GLU A 49 -13.45 -20.43 4.62
N LEU A 50 -13.17 -19.27 4.00
CA LEU A 50 -11.95 -19.05 3.24
C LEU A 50 -10.71 -19.15 4.11
N ALA A 51 -10.72 -18.56 5.32
CA ALA A 51 -9.62 -18.68 6.27
C ALA A 51 -9.32 -20.15 6.59
N ARG A 52 -10.36 -20.97 6.83
CA ARG A 52 -10.24 -22.40 7.10
C ARG A 52 -9.77 -23.18 5.88
N LYS A 53 -10.37 -22.92 4.69
CA LYS A 53 -10.02 -23.56 3.42
C LYS A 53 -8.53 -23.36 3.08
N TYR A 54 -8.03 -22.16 3.27
CA TYR A 54 -6.63 -21.80 2.96
C TYR A 54 -5.70 -21.89 4.17
N GLN A 55 -6.17 -22.44 5.30
CA GLN A 55 -5.37 -22.61 6.54
C GLN A 55 -4.67 -21.30 6.96
N CYS A 56 -5.37 -20.16 6.83
CA CYS A 56 -4.87 -18.86 7.27
C CYS A 56 -5.26 -18.62 8.73
N GLN A 57 -4.35 -18.04 9.51
CA GLN A 57 -4.72 -17.50 10.82
C GLN A 57 -5.73 -16.37 10.63
N PHE A 58 -6.77 -16.36 11.46
CA PHE A 58 -7.89 -15.42 11.35
C PHE A 58 -8.00 -14.56 12.60
N TYR A 59 -8.05 -13.25 12.41
CA TYR A 59 -8.12 -12.28 13.48
C TYR A 59 -9.28 -11.30 13.27
N VAL A 60 -10.10 -11.14 14.32
CA VAL A 60 -11.23 -10.20 14.31
C VAL A 60 -10.82 -8.93 15.04
N ASN A 61 -10.98 -7.78 14.40
CA ASN A 61 -10.82 -6.47 15.01
C ASN A 61 -12.19 -5.97 15.49
N ASP A 62 -12.41 -6.02 16.77
CA ASP A 62 -13.60 -5.51 17.49
C ASP A 62 -13.39 -4.10 18.07
N GLY A 63 -12.23 -3.50 17.79
CA GLY A 63 -11.84 -2.18 18.28
C GLY A 63 -12.41 -1.02 17.45
N ILE A 64 -11.77 0.14 17.59
CA ILE A 64 -12.18 1.38 16.90
C ILE A 64 -12.12 1.20 15.39
N GLY A 65 -13.19 1.59 14.71
CA GLY A 65 -13.28 1.54 13.25
C GLY A 65 -12.33 2.52 12.54
N GLY A 66 -12.27 2.41 11.22
CA GLY A 66 -11.47 3.25 10.33
C GLY A 66 -10.26 2.51 9.74
N ILE A 67 -9.92 2.86 8.50
CA ILE A 67 -8.93 2.16 7.68
C ILE A 67 -7.55 2.11 8.36
N ALA A 68 -7.10 3.21 8.97
CA ALA A 68 -5.83 3.27 9.69
C ALA A 68 -5.78 2.29 10.86
N ASN A 69 -6.88 2.16 11.61
CA ASN A 69 -6.97 1.21 12.72
C ASN A 69 -6.94 -0.24 12.24
N TYR A 70 -7.64 -0.54 11.13
CA TYR A 70 -7.63 -1.88 10.55
C TYR A 70 -6.26 -2.29 10.04
N TRP A 71 -5.57 -1.39 9.34
CA TRP A 71 -4.20 -1.66 8.87
C TRP A 71 -3.21 -1.79 10.02
N ASN A 72 -3.30 -0.93 11.04
CA ASN A 72 -2.46 -1.06 12.23
C ASN A 72 -2.72 -2.36 13.00
N PHE A 73 -3.99 -2.77 13.14
CA PHE A 73 -4.35 -4.05 13.74
C PHE A 73 -3.76 -5.22 12.96
N GLY A 74 -3.84 -5.19 11.63
CA GLY A 74 -3.22 -6.18 10.77
C GLY A 74 -1.70 -6.28 10.98
N LEU A 75 -1.00 -5.14 10.97
CA LEU A 75 0.45 -5.10 11.21
C LEU A 75 0.86 -5.53 12.62
N GLN A 76 -0.01 -5.35 13.63
CA GLN A 76 0.24 -5.83 15.00
C GLN A 76 0.14 -7.36 15.11
N ASN A 77 -0.73 -7.97 14.31
CA ASN A 77 -0.91 -9.43 14.26
C ASN A 77 0.13 -10.14 13.38
N ALA A 78 0.80 -9.44 12.48
CA ALA A 78 1.97 -9.96 11.79
C ALA A 78 3.13 -10.10 12.77
N LYS A 79 3.50 -11.37 13.12
CA LYS A 79 4.56 -11.69 14.10
C LYS A 79 5.95 -11.74 13.47
N THR A 80 6.06 -11.36 12.22
CA THR A 80 7.28 -11.38 11.41
C THR A 80 7.94 -9.98 11.34
N LYS A 81 9.15 -9.91 10.82
CA LYS A 81 9.90 -8.65 10.68
C LYS A 81 9.41 -7.80 9.50
N LEU A 82 8.83 -8.46 8.51
CA LEU A 82 8.28 -7.87 7.30
C LEU A 82 6.79 -8.18 7.22
N ALA A 83 5.99 -7.22 6.78
CA ALA A 83 4.57 -7.43 6.52
C ALA A 83 4.11 -6.64 5.29
N THR A 84 3.28 -7.27 4.46
CA THR A 84 2.58 -6.62 3.34
C THR A 84 1.09 -6.58 3.64
N ILE A 85 0.47 -5.40 3.59
CA ILE A 85 -0.99 -5.27 3.67
C ILE A 85 -1.54 -5.57 2.28
N ALA A 86 -2.22 -6.71 2.14
CA ALA A 86 -2.90 -7.10 0.93
C ALA A 86 -4.37 -6.67 1.00
N HIS A 87 -4.81 -5.88 0.03
CA HIS A 87 -6.23 -5.56 -0.09
C HIS A 87 -6.96 -6.76 -0.69
N GLN A 88 -8.17 -7.03 -0.20
CA GLN A 88 -8.94 -8.23 -0.53
C GLN A 88 -9.34 -8.37 -2.00
N ASP A 89 -9.22 -7.31 -2.77
CA ASP A 89 -9.62 -7.19 -4.18
C ASP A 89 -8.45 -7.20 -5.16
N ASP A 90 -7.21 -7.19 -4.66
CA ASP A 90 -6.00 -7.11 -5.46
C ASP A 90 -5.39 -8.49 -5.78
N ILE A 91 -4.57 -8.55 -6.83
CA ILE A 91 -3.88 -9.77 -7.28
C ILE A 91 -2.37 -9.55 -7.29
N TYR A 92 -1.64 -10.47 -6.70
CA TYR A 92 -0.17 -10.45 -6.68
C TYR A 92 0.42 -11.35 -7.76
N CYS A 93 1.50 -10.89 -8.42
CA CYS A 93 2.30 -11.75 -9.29
C CYS A 93 3.05 -12.79 -8.46
N ALA A 94 3.30 -13.95 -9.04
CA ALA A 94 3.94 -15.07 -8.33
C ALA A 94 5.33 -14.70 -7.75
N GLU A 95 6.03 -13.78 -8.39
CA GLU A 95 7.39 -13.39 -8.02
C GLU A 95 7.45 -12.26 -6.97
N TYR A 96 6.32 -11.77 -6.45
CA TYR A 96 6.32 -10.61 -5.54
C TYR A 96 7.22 -10.82 -4.33
N THR A 97 7.05 -11.93 -3.61
CA THR A 97 7.84 -12.23 -2.39
C THR A 97 9.32 -12.40 -2.71
N GLU A 98 9.64 -13.11 -3.77
CA GLU A 98 11.02 -13.33 -4.23
C GLU A 98 11.72 -12.00 -4.52
N LYS A 99 11.12 -11.16 -5.38
CA LYS A 99 11.68 -9.87 -5.76
C LYS A 99 11.75 -8.86 -4.60
N MET A 100 10.79 -8.92 -3.70
CA MET A 100 10.80 -8.13 -2.46
C MET A 100 11.98 -8.52 -1.57
N LEU A 101 12.21 -9.81 -1.34
CA LEU A 101 13.33 -10.30 -0.52
C LEU A 101 14.69 -9.98 -1.16
N GLU A 102 14.84 -10.18 -2.48
CA GLU A 102 16.04 -9.79 -3.21
C GLU A 102 16.37 -8.31 -3.00
N ALA A 103 15.39 -7.44 -3.22
CA ALA A 103 15.57 -6.00 -3.13
C ALA A 103 15.88 -5.51 -1.71
N ILE A 104 15.13 -5.99 -0.71
CA ILE A 104 15.32 -5.63 0.71
C ILE A 104 16.71 -6.07 1.21
N ASN A 105 17.14 -7.26 0.84
CA ASN A 105 18.45 -7.78 1.24
C ASN A 105 19.62 -7.05 0.56
N GLY A 106 19.36 -6.31 -0.51
CA GLY A 106 20.36 -5.49 -1.20
C GLY A 106 20.70 -4.16 -0.49
N VAL A 107 19.99 -3.80 0.59
CA VAL A 107 20.19 -2.53 1.32
C VAL A 107 20.41 -2.77 2.81
N LYS A 108 21.10 -1.80 3.47
CA LYS A 108 21.49 -1.96 4.88
C LYS A 108 20.35 -1.67 5.87
N ALA A 109 19.47 -0.73 5.55
CA ALA A 109 18.46 -0.25 6.49
C ALA A 109 17.12 -0.01 5.76
N PRO A 110 16.46 -1.07 5.28
CA PRO A 110 15.18 -0.92 4.58
C PRO A 110 14.12 -0.41 5.55
N LEU A 111 13.33 0.58 5.10
CA LEU A 111 12.14 1.06 5.82
C LEU A 111 10.89 0.44 5.23
N ILE A 112 10.74 0.56 3.94
CA ILE A 112 9.69 -0.06 3.13
C ILE A 112 10.28 -0.57 1.82
N PHE A 113 9.71 -1.65 1.32
CA PHE A 113 9.79 -2.05 -0.08
C PHE A 113 8.47 -1.71 -0.76
N PHE A 114 8.48 -1.37 -2.03
CA PHE A 114 7.29 -1.31 -2.88
C PHE A 114 7.66 -1.53 -4.33
N SER A 115 6.69 -2.06 -5.09
CA SER A 115 6.85 -2.32 -6.51
C SER A 115 6.06 -1.32 -7.36
N ASP A 116 6.35 -1.33 -8.65
CA ASP A 116 5.40 -0.84 -9.64
C ASP A 116 4.18 -1.77 -9.67
N TYR A 117 3.06 -1.28 -10.21
CA TYR A 117 1.82 -2.02 -10.30
C TYR A 117 1.09 -1.77 -11.62
N GLY A 118 0.18 -2.67 -11.93
CA GLY A 118 -0.82 -2.49 -12.97
C GLY A 118 -2.21 -2.33 -12.38
N GLU A 119 -3.16 -2.06 -13.23
CA GLU A 119 -4.58 -2.03 -12.89
C GLU A 119 -5.29 -3.24 -13.48
N LEU A 120 -6.25 -3.79 -12.75
CA LEU A 120 -7.15 -4.83 -13.24
C LEU A 120 -8.51 -4.18 -13.48
N ARG A 121 -8.82 -3.91 -14.74
CA ARG A 121 -10.06 -3.28 -15.20
C ARG A 121 -10.86 -4.28 -16.01
N ASN A 122 -12.09 -4.58 -15.62
CA ASN A 122 -12.95 -5.54 -16.33
C ASN A 122 -12.25 -6.89 -16.64
N ARG A 123 -11.44 -7.38 -15.69
CA ARG A 123 -10.59 -8.60 -15.81
C ARG A 123 -9.41 -8.48 -16.78
N GLU A 124 -9.14 -7.30 -17.35
CA GLU A 124 -7.97 -7.04 -18.18
C GLU A 124 -6.86 -6.37 -17.39
N ARG A 125 -5.62 -6.80 -17.62
CA ARG A 125 -4.42 -6.23 -16.99
C ARG A 125 -3.92 -5.05 -17.79
N VAL A 126 -3.98 -3.86 -17.19
CA VAL A 126 -3.57 -2.59 -17.82
C VAL A 126 -2.36 -2.04 -17.07
N THR A 127 -1.28 -1.73 -17.79
CA THR A 127 -0.03 -1.27 -17.17
C THR A 127 0.45 0.09 -17.67
N ASN A 128 -0.31 0.77 -18.53
CA ASN A 128 0.15 1.97 -19.24
C ASN A 128 -0.85 3.14 -19.23
N THR A 129 -1.70 3.23 -18.19
CA THR A 129 -2.57 4.41 -18.03
C THR A 129 -1.74 5.67 -17.78
N GLU A 130 -2.31 6.86 -18.09
CA GLU A 130 -1.62 8.13 -17.84
C GLU A 130 -1.26 8.33 -16.37
N LEU A 131 -2.13 7.89 -15.45
CA LEU A 131 -1.86 7.94 -14.02
C LEU A 131 -0.63 7.09 -13.64
N LEU A 132 -0.54 5.86 -14.16
CA LEU A 132 0.61 4.98 -13.92
C LEU A 132 1.91 5.57 -14.49
N LYS A 133 1.86 6.18 -15.68
CA LYS A 133 3.03 6.87 -16.27
C LYS A 133 3.51 8.03 -15.39
N ILE A 134 2.58 8.88 -14.90
CA ILE A 134 2.91 9.99 -14.00
C ILE A 134 3.55 9.47 -12.72
N LYS A 135 2.98 8.45 -12.07
CA LYS A 135 3.54 7.85 -10.86
C LYS A 135 4.94 7.30 -11.09
N ARG A 136 5.18 6.60 -12.22
CA ARG A 136 6.51 6.10 -12.60
C ARG A 136 7.53 7.21 -12.79
N ILE A 137 7.13 8.32 -13.40
CA ILE A 137 8.01 9.50 -13.56
C ILE A 137 8.38 10.06 -12.18
N MET A 138 7.43 10.18 -11.26
CA MET A 138 7.70 10.63 -9.89
C MET A 138 8.68 9.70 -9.16
N LEU A 139 8.64 8.40 -9.42
CA LEU A 139 9.47 7.38 -8.78
C LEU A 139 10.84 7.18 -9.46
N LEU A 140 11.09 7.75 -10.64
CA LEU A 140 12.37 7.62 -11.38
C LEU A 140 13.62 7.83 -10.52
N PRO A 141 13.68 8.84 -9.59
CA PRO A 141 14.88 9.05 -8.78
C PRO A 141 15.24 7.83 -7.90
N LEU A 142 14.26 7.03 -7.48
CA LEU A 142 14.52 5.84 -6.64
C LEU A 142 15.13 4.66 -7.43
N ARG A 143 15.11 4.68 -8.77
CA ARG A 143 15.78 3.69 -9.59
C ARG A 143 17.31 3.87 -9.62
N MET A 144 17.78 5.05 -9.23
CA MET A 144 19.21 5.35 -9.20
C MET A 144 19.84 4.83 -7.90
N LYS A 145 20.90 4.05 -8.02
CA LYS A 145 21.61 3.46 -6.89
C LYS A 145 22.04 4.51 -5.88
N GLY A 146 21.72 4.29 -4.59
CA GLY A 146 22.08 5.16 -3.48
C GLY A 146 21.17 6.37 -3.25
N LEU A 147 20.16 6.63 -4.12
CA LEU A 147 19.19 7.70 -3.87
C LEU A 147 18.04 7.28 -2.95
N SER A 148 17.75 5.99 -2.83
CA SER A 148 16.73 5.43 -1.90
C SER A 148 16.94 5.83 -0.44
N SER A 149 18.22 5.97 -0.01
CA SER A 149 18.59 6.37 1.34
C SER A 149 18.55 7.89 1.57
N LYS A 150 18.48 8.70 0.51
CA LYS A 150 18.49 10.16 0.61
C LYS A 150 17.12 10.70 1.03
N ARG A 151 17.04 11.26 2.25
CA ARG A 151 15.79 11.78 2.81
C ARG A 151 15.12 12.82 1.91
N TRP A 152 15.88 13.74 1.28
CA TRP A 152 15.33 14.77 0.43
C TRP A 152 14.71 14.19 -0.85
N ILE A 153 15.27 13.10 -1.43
CA ILE A 153 14.69 12.38 -2.56
C ILE A 153 13.36 11.75 -2.17
N ARG A 154 13.33 10.98 -1.07
CA ARG A 154 12.09 10.34 -0.58
C ARG A 154 10.97 11.33 -0.32
N ARG A 155 11.33 12.51 0.21
CA ARG A 155 10.36 13.59 0.42
C ARG A 155 9.92 14.22 -0.90
N ARG A 156 10.85 14.38 -1.86
CA ARG A 156 10.56 15.03 -3.15
C ARG A 156 9.59 14.21 -4.00
N ILE A 157 9.73 12.90 -4.05
CA ILE A 157 8.80 12.03 -4.79
C ILE A 157 7.37 12.08 -4.24
N LEU A 158 7.21 12.42 -2.95
CA LEU A 158 5.90 12.53 -2.28
C LEU A 158 5.31 13.95 -2.34
N SER A 159 6.06 14.94 -2.82
CA SER A 159 5.69 16.36 -2.69
C SER A 159 4.67 16.85 -3.70
N PHE A 160 4.34 16.05 -4.71
CA PHE A 160 3.34 16.36 -5.74
C PHE A 160 2.15 15.39 -5.75
N GLY A 161 2.08 14.48 -4.78
CA GLY A 161 1.04 13.48 -4.65
C GLY A 161 1.59 12.17 -4.09
N SER A 162 0.73 11.16 -3.92
CA SER A 162 1.14 9.80 -3.52
C SER A 162 1.39 8.92 -4.74
N PRO A 163 2.66 8.69 -5.15
CA PRO A 163 2.96 7.78 -6.24
C PRO A 163 3.01 6.32 -5.80
N ILE A 164 3.07 6.05 -4.49
CA ILE A 164 3.20 4.70 -3.90
C ILE A 164 1.81 4.17 -3.61
N SER A 165 1.44 3.05 -4.22
CA SER A 165 0.17 2.36 -3.96
C SER A 165 0.29 1.49 -2.71
N CYS A 166 -0.63 1.62 -1.76
CA CYS A 166 -0.58 0.92 -0.47
C CYS A 166 -0.39 -0.59 -0.59
N PRO A 167 -1.14 -1.32 -1.42
CA PRO A 167 -1.01 -2.78 -1.48
C PRO A 167 0.32 -3.26 -2.09
N THR A 168 1.10 -2.37 -2.72
CA THR A 168 2.45 -2.74 -3.21
C THR A 168 3.50 -2.78 -2.12
N VAL A 169 3.16 -2.34 -0.89
CA VAL A 169 4.16 -2.02 0.13
C VAL A 169 4.37 -3.15 1.12
N THR A 170 5.63 -3.55 1.28
CA THR A 170 6.10 -4.35 2.41
C THR A 170 6.78 -3.44 3.43
N TYR A 171 6.33 -3.52 4.67
CA TYR A 171 6.82 -2.75 5.82
C TYR A 171 7.92 -3.50 6.55
N CYS A 172 9.08 -2.88 6.78
CA CYS A 172 10.12 -3.43 7.63
C CYS A 172 9.82 -3.07 9.10
N LEU A 173 8.97 -3.87 9.74
CA LEU A 173 8.36 -3.57 11.05
C LEU A 173 9.38 -3.33 12.17
N THR A 174 10.56 -3.91 12.09
CA THR A 174 11.66 -3.71 13.04
C THR A 174 12.28 -2.32 12.95
N ASN A 175 12.14 -1.64 11.80
CA ASN A 175 12.75 -0.35 11.53
C ASN A 175 11.73 0.80 11.57
N LEU A 176 10.44 0.49 11.79
CA LEU A 176 9.35 1.44 11.81
C LEU A 176 8.84 1.70 13.23
N GLN A 177 8.36 2.92 13.45
CA GLN A 177 7.64 3.26 14.67
C GLN A 177 6.17 2.85 14.55
N LYS A 178 5.65 2.21 15.58
CA LYS A 178 4.24 1.83 15.68
C LYS A 178 3.46 2.86 16.51
N PRO A 179 2.20 3.16 16.18
CA PRO A 179 1.48 2.73 14.99
C PRO A 179 2.05 3.34 13.71
N VAL A 180 1.96 2.60 12.60
CA VAL A 180 2.46 3.04 11.29
C VAL A 180 1.54 4.11 10.70
N PHE A 181 0.24 3.87 10.76
CA PHE A 181 -0.80 4.74 10.18
C PHE A 181 -1.42 5.66 11.22
N ALA A 182 -1.56 6.93 10.88
CA ALA A 182 -2.21 7.92 11.72
C ALA A 182 -3.75 7.82 11.61
N GLN A 183 -4.44 7.96 12.75
CA GLN A 183 -5.88 7.71 12.84
C GLN A 183 -6.74 8.90 12.39
N HIS A 184 -6.18 10.08 12.21
CA HIS A 184 -6.93 11.29 11.89
C HIS A 184 -7.17 11.48 10.38
N TYR A 185 -6.45 10.77 9.51
CA TYR A 185 -6.68 10.76 8.06
C TYR A 185 -7.69 9.68 7.67
N ARG A 186 -8.52 9.97 6.67
CA ARG A 186 -9.49 9.03 6.07
C ARG A 186 -9.08 8.61 4.66
N GLY A 187 -8.72 9.58 3.80
CA GLY A 187 -8.36 9.32 2.40
C GLY A 187 -6.86 9.35 2.12
N GLY A 188 -6.09 10.11 2.92
CA GLY A 188 -4.64 10.28 2.77
C GLY A 188 -3.80 9.42 3.72
N VAL A 189 -4.36 8.33 4.27
CA VAL A 189 -3.75 7.50 5.33
C VAL A 189 -2.39 6.92 4.90
N ASP A 190 -2.30 6.40 3.70
CA ASP A 190 -1.09 5.84 3.11
C ASP A 190 -0.05 6.94 2.82
N TRP A 191 -0.47 8.03 2.20
CA TRP A 191 0.42 9.15 1.87
C TRP A 191 1.03 9.80 3.14
N GLU A 192 0.24 9.95 4.19
CA GLU A 192 0.72 10.42 5.50
C GLU A 192 1.77 9.47 6.08
N ALA A 193 1.51 8.16 6.02
CA ALA A 193 2.45 7.16 6.49
C ALA A 193 3.78 7.23 5.71
N TRP A 194 3.72 7.37 4.38
CA TRP A 194 4.93 7.53 3.55
C TRP A 194 5.71 8.80 3.91
N GLU A 195 5.01 9.91 4.13
CA GLU A 195 5.64 11.17 4.54
C GLU A 195 6.37 11.00 5.87
N LYS A 196 5.72 10.43 6.87
CA LYS A 196 6.28 10.16 8.20
C LYS A 196 7.50 9.22 8.12
N ILE A 197 7.37 8.11 7.38
CA ILE A 197 8.46 7.15 7.19
C ILE A 197 9.62 7.78 6.41
N SER A 198 9.35 8.65 5.42
CA SER A 198 10.37 9.31 4.61
C SER A 198 11.35 10.15 5.41
N ARG A 199 10.96 10.61 6.60
CA ARG A 199 11.80 11.42 7.52
C ARG A 199 12.84 10.59 8.27
N ARG A 200 12.66 9.26 8.35
CA ARG A 200 13.55 8.36 9.11
C ARG A 200 14.85 8.09 8.34
N LYS A 201 15.90 7.65 9.06
CA LYS A 201 17.12 7.10 8.42
C LYS A 201 16.80 5.71 7.86
N GLY A 202 17.22 5.43 6.62
CA GLY A 202 17.01 4.15 5.95
C GLY A 202 16.61 4.32 4.50
N ASP A 203 16.11 3.26 3.88
CA ASP A 203 15.90 3.16 2.44
C ASP A 203 14.42 2.98 2.09
N PHE A 204 13.97 3.66 1.03
CA PHE A 204 12.76 3.34 0.29
C PHE A 204 13.15 2.44 -0.87
N VAL A 205 12.94 1.14 -0.73
CA VAL A 205 13.37 0.14 -1.71
C VAL A 205 12.30 0.01 -2.79
N TYR A 206 12.61 0.45 -4.00
CA TYR A 206 11.67 0.46 -5.12
C TYR A 206 12.05 -0.52 -6.20
N SER A 207 11.12 -1.41 -6.58
CA SER A 207 11.20 -2.24 -7.78
C SER A 207 10.34 -1.65 -8.88
N SER A 208 10.93 -1.41 -10.06
CA SER A 208 10.18 -0.95 -11.25
C SER A 208 9.45 -2.08 -12.00
N GLN A 209 9.45 -3.29 -11.45
CA GLN A 209 8.69 -4.42 -11.98
C GLN A 209 7.23 -4.32 -11.51
N VAL A 210 6.29 -4.63 -12.38
CA VAL A 210 4.88 -4.78 -12.02
C VAL A 210 4.74 -6.11 -11.29
N LEU A 211 4.56 -6.06 -9.96
CA LEU A 211 4.49 -7.25 -9.12
C LEU A 211 3.10 -7.47 -8.50
N MET A 212 2.14 -6.60 -8.80
CA MET A 212 0.74 -6.78 -8.43
C MET A 212 -0.18 -5.97 -9.34
N TYR A 213 -1.45 -6.28 -9.31
CA TYR A 213 -2.52 -5.57 -10.03
C TYR A 213 -3.57 -5.10 -9.04
N HIS A 214 -3.78 -3.78 -9.03
CA HIS A 214 -4.84 -3.14 -8.26
C HIS A 214 -6.15 -3.20 -9.02
N ARG A 215 -7.19 -3.77 -8.42
CA ARG A 215 -8.50 -3.91 -9.06
C ARG A 215 -9.29 -2.61 -8.98
N ILE A 216 -9.80 -2.18 -10.13
CA ILE A 216 -10.66 -1.01 -10.24
C ILE A 216 -12.10 -1.49 -10.37
N HIS A 217 -12.94 -1.13 -9.40
CA HIS A 217 -14.37 -1.42 -9.37
C HIS A 217 -15.14 -0.38 -8.55
N ASP A 218 -16.45 -0.23 -8.82
CA ASP A 218 -17.29 0.84 -8.25
C ASP A 218 -17.46 0.75 -6.73
N ALA A 219 -17.37 -0.46 -6.17
CA ALA A 219 -17.51 -0.72 -4.74
C ALA A 219 -16.19 -0.54 -3.93
N SER A 220 -15.10 -0.04 -4.56
CA SER A 220 -13.85 0.19 -3.86
C SER A 220 -13.96 1.37 -2.88
N GLU A 221 -13.27 1.27 -1.73
CA GLU A 221 -13.22 2.39 -0.76
C GLU A 221 -12.67 3.67 -1.39
N THR A 222 -11.73 3.55 -2.31
CA THR A 222 -11.18 4.70 -3.05
C THR A 222 -12.28 5.45 -3.78
N SER A 223 -13.20 4.76 -4.45
CA SER A 223 -14.32 5.37 -5.17
C SER A 223 -15.32 6.06 -4.21
N ALA A 224 -15.51 5.51 -3.01
CA ALA A 224 -16.37 6.13 -1.98
C ALA A 224 -15.75 7.39 -1.38
N ILE A 225 -14.45 7.39 -1.09
CA ILE A 225 -13.72 8.51 -0.46
C ILE A 225 -13.51 9.68 -1.44
N ILE A 226 -13.35 9.43 -2.74
CA ILE A 226 -13.20 10.49 -3.76
C ILE A 226 -14.43 11.38 -3.82
N LYS A 227 -15.61 10.84 -3.54
CA LYS A 227 -16.88 11.60 -3.50
C LYS A 227 -17.03 12.51 -2.28
N ASP A 228 -16.15 12.40 -1.28
CA ASP A 228 -16.23 13.14 -0.02
C ASP A 228 -15.28 14.36 -0.03
N SER A 229 -15.78 15.52 0.39
CA SER A 229 -15.01 16.78 0.51
C SER A 229 -13.82 16.68 1.49
N VAL A 230 -13.85 15.73 2.43
CA VAL A 230 -12.82 15.48 3.44
C VAL A 230 -11.46 15.22 2.78
N ARG A 231 -11.40 14.46 1.70
CA ARG A 231 -10.14 14.20 0.97
C ARG A 231 -9.46 15.48 0.47
N THR A 232 -10.24 16.47 0.07
CA THR A 232 -9.70 17.74 -0.41
C THR A 232 -8.93 18.52 0.66
N GLU A 233 -9.42 18.50 1.90
CA GLU A 233 -8.75 19.14 3.03
C GLU A 233 -7.50 18.38 3.42
N GLU A 234 -7.58 17.05 3.48
CA GLU A 234 -6.43 16.18 3.77
C GLU A 234 -5.32 16.35 2.72
N ASP A 235 -5.65 16.38 1.43
CA ASP A 235 -4.67 16.60 0.36
C ASP A 235 -3.97 17.97 0.51
N TYR A 236 -4.70 19.03 0.86
CA TYR A 236 -4.10 20.33 1.11
C TYR A 236 -3.18 20.31 2.34
N GLU A 237 -3.59 19.67 3.43
CA GLU A 237 -2.74 19.48 4.61
C GLU A 237 -1.46 18.72 4.27
N MET A 238 -1.58 17.67 3.46
CA MET A 238 -0.43 16.90 2.99
C MET A 238 0.53 17.76 2.17
N PHE A 239 0.03 18.57 1.24
CA PHE A 239 0.89 19.50 0.48
C PHE A 239 1.57 20.53 1.38
N CYS A 240 0.92 20.99 2.45
CA CYS A 240 1.53 21.91 3.43
C CYS A 240 2.72 21.27 4.19
N LYS A 241 2.83 19.94 4.25
CA LYS A 241 4.01 19.25 4.82
C LYS A 241 5.28 19.38 3.94
N PHE A 242 5.10 19.74 2.66
CA PHE A 242 6.18 19.84 1.66
C PHE A 242 6.41 21.25 1.15
N TRP A 243 5.37 22.10 1.12
CA TRP A 243 5.37 23.39 0.47
C TRP A 243 4.82 24.51 1.37
N PRO A 244 5.26 25.76 1.19
CA PRO A 244 4.57 26.90 1.80
C PRO A 244 3.10 26.96 1.40
N LYS A 245 2.24 27.42 2.30
CA LYS A 245 0.79 27.45 2.14
C LYS A 245 0.29 27.98 0.78
N PRO A 246 0.80 29.09 0.22
CA PRO A 246 0.34 29.58 -1.09
C PRO A 246 0.61 28.58 -2.24
N ILE A 247 1.81 27.96 -2.23
CA ILE A 247 2.22 26.96 -3.23
C ILE A 247 1.41 25.68 -3.04
N ALA A 248 1.25 25.22 -1.81
CA ALA A 248 0.44 24.04 -1.47
C ALA A 248 -1.00 24.17 -1.98
N LYS A 249 -1.60 25.38 -1.88
CA LYS A 249 -2.96 25.65 -2.37
C LYS A 249 -3.07 25.52 -3.89
N ILE A 250 -2.06 25.97 -4.63
CA ILE A 250 -2.02 25.84 -6.10
C ILE A 250 -1.91 24.39 -6.50
N ILE A 251 -0.96 23.66 -5.89
CA ILE A 251 -0.73 22.23 -6.19
C ILE A 251 -1.99 21.41 -5.85
N ALA A 252 -2.62 21.62 -4.69
CA ALA A 252 -3.83 20.93 -4.29
C ALA A 252 -4.99 21.12 -5.30
N ARG A 253 -5.15 22.33 -5.85
CA ARG A 253 -6.14 22.60 -6.90
C ARG A 253 -5.87 21.84 -8.19
N MET A 254 -4.59 21.77 -8.60
CA MET A 254 -4.19 21.01 -9.80
C MET A 254 -4.38 19.49 -9.58
N TYR A 255 -4.00 18.99 -8.41
CA TYR A 255 -4.12 17.59 -8.05
C TYR A 255 -5.59 17.11 -8.06
N ARG A 256 -6.50 17.93 -7.50
CA ARG A 256 -7.96 17.66 -7.55
C ARG A 256 -8.48 17.53 -8.96
N LYS A 257 -8.11 18.47 -9.86
CA LYS A 257 -8.52 18.40 -11.27
C LYS A 257 -8.05 17.13 -11.96
N SER A 258 -6.82 16.68 -11.67
CA SER A 258 -6.28 15.44 -12.24
C SER A 258 -6.97 14.17 -11.72
N GLN A 259 -7.47 14.19 -10.48
CA GLN A 259 -8.25 13.08 -9.94
C GLN A 259 -9.61 12.96 -10.61
N GLN A 260 -10.32 14.08 -10.79
CA GLN A 260 -11.63 14.10 -11.47
C GLN A 260 -11.57 13.69 -12.94
N SER A 261 -10.47 13.99 -13.64
CA SER A 261 -10.29 13.59 -15.04
C SER A 261 -9.96 12.10 -15.23
N ASN A 262 -9.64 11.37 -14.16
CA ASN A 262 -9.32 9.93 -14.18
C ASN A 262 -10.51 9.03 -13.77
N GLU A 263 -11.68 9.61 -13.48
CA GLU A 263 -12.91 8.91 -13.12
C GLU A 263 -13.75 8.46 -14.34
N LEU A 264 -13.31 8.74 -15.57
CA LEU A 264 -14.00 8.39 -16.82
C LEU A 264 -13.35 7.17 -17.49
#